data_c0a6c24e900220666375707eafa71842
#
_entry.id   c0a6c24e900220666375707eafa71842
#
_cell.length_a   1.000
_cell.length_b   1.000
_cell.length_c   1.000
_cell.angle_alpha   90.00
_cell.angle_beta   90.00
_cell.angle_gamma   90.00
#
_symmetry.space_group_name_H-M   'P 1'
#
loop_
_entity.id
_entity.type
_entity.pdbx_description
1 polymer ?
#
loop_
_entity_poly.entity_id
_entity_poly.type
_entity_poly.pdbx_seq_one_letter_code
_entity_poly.pdbx_strand_id
1 'polypeptide(L)'
;MKTNQVALIVHSCDRYQLLYRAFGYFFNKYWDSDVAVNCYFATEELSVSLENFSNIQSGKGEWSDRLSKLLDLVEEEYIIYLQEDMWLSKPVSGKAMAELIELSIANQWKQVKLNSSEVFKTQQSDLFLEGLNLSLLDNQASGFLMSHQATLWNKAFLKQQLLPGEHPWRNERKGTKRLKKLNPEIYHIDLFCENGHLPNHKNQDDQISSAYSTVSQNATLNDRALPFIQMLKADPQQAQYGQQLQHQYDQQITHDGKPKPLKKDIFKKIKDWVKGK
;
A
#
# COMPACT_ATOMS: atom_id res chain seq x y z
N MET A 1 27.63 -12.20 -4.93
CA MET A 1 26.57 -11.55 -4.13
C MET A 1 25.27 -12.22 -4.52
N LYS A 2 24.47 -12.74 -3.56
CA LYS A 2 23.10 -13.17 -3.90
C LYS A 2 22.34 -11.89 -4.30
N THR A 3 21.87 -11.81 -5.53
CA THR A 3 20.94 -10.75 -5.96
C THR A 3 19.70 -10.88 -5.10
N ASN A 4 19.22 -9.77 -4.53
CA ASN A 4 17.96 -9.76 -3.81
C ASN A 4 16.86 -10.28 -4.76
N GLN A 5 16.05 -11.23 -4.28
CA GLN A 5 14.97 -11.82 -5.09
C GLN A 5 13.65 -11.05 -4.94
N VAL A 6 13.63 -10.02 -4.07
CA VAL A 6 12.44 -9.25 -3.75
C VAL A 6 12.68 -7.76 -3.96
N ALA A 7 11.79 -7.12 -4.69
CA ALA A 7 11.68 -5.67 -4.79
C ALA A 7 10.56 -5.15 -3.87
N LEU A 8 10.80 -4.04 -3.18
CA LEU A 8 9.76 -3.24 -2.59
C LEU A 8 9.46 -2.09 -3.55
N ILE A 9 8.25 -2.05 -4.08
CA ILE A 9 7.81 -1.00 -5.01
C ILE A 9 6.79 -0.10 -4.34
N VAL A 10 7.13 1.18 -4.23
CA VAL A 10 6.18 2.24 -3.85
C VAL A 10 5.60 2.82 -5.13
N HIS A 11 4.37 2.42 -5.46
CA HIS A 11 3.70 2.86 -6.68
C HIS A 11 2.98 4.18 -6.45
N SER A 12 3.54 5.26 -6.96
CA SER A 12 3.00 6.61 -6.81
C SER A 12 2.57 7.23 -8.15
N CYS A 13 2.01 8.43 -8.10
CA CYS A 13 1.82 9.30 -9.25
C CYS A 13 2.31 10.71 -8.94
N ASP A 14 2.79 11.43 -9.96
CA ASP A 14 3.44 12.74 -9.82
C ASP A 14 2.56 13.78 -9.10
N ARG A 15 1.24 13.64 -9.26
CA ARG A 15 0.25 14.47 -8.58
C ARG A 15 0.34 14.38 -7.06
N TYR A 16 0.89 13.29 -6.50
CA TYR A 16 1.01 13.04 -5.06
C TYR A 16 2.39 13.39 -4.52
N GLN A 17 3.22 14.13 -5.27
CA GLN A 17 4.58 14.51 -4.89
C GLN A 17 4.67 15.11 -3.48
N LEU A 18 3.63 15.82 -3.03
CA LEU A 18 3.56 16.38 -1.67
C LEU A 18 3.80 15.32 -0.59
N LEU A 19 3.40 14.07 -0.81
CA LEU A 19 3.46 12.99 0.19
C LEU A 19 4.83 12.28 0.23
N TYR A 20 5.65 12.41 -0.81
CA TYR A 20 6.86 11.60 -1.00
C TYR A 20 7.89 11.78 0.12
N ARG A 21 8.12 13.04 0.53
CA ARG A 21 9.08 13.34 1.60
C ARG A 21 8.68 12.72 2.93
N ALA A 22 7.41 12.78 3.31
CA ALA A 22 6.92 12.17 4.54
C ALA A 22 6.94 10.64 4.44
N PHE A 23 6.55 10.07 3.28
CA PHE A 23 6.68 8.64 3.06
C PHE A 23 8.13 8.17 3.31
N GLY A 24 9.11 8.79 2.66
CA GLY A 24 10.53 8.44 2.84
C GLY A 24 10.99 8.60 4.28
N TYR A 25 10.60 9.68 4.95
CA TYR A 25 10.95 9.93 6.36
C TYR A 25 10.42 8.83 7.29
N PHE A 26 9.14 8.48 7.20
CA PHE A 26 8.56 7.46 8.05
C PHE A 26 8.96 6.05 7.65
N PHE A 27 9.21 5.80 6.38
CA PHE A 27 9.78 4.55 5.91
C PHE A 27 11.16 4.32 6.53
N ASN A 28 12.09 5.25 6.38
CA ASN A 28 13.45 5.14 6.95
C ASN A 28 13.47 5.07 8.48
N LYS A 29 12.47 5.65 9.13
CA LYS A 29 12.34 5.59 10.60
C LYS A 29 11.89 4.23 11.12
N TYR A 30 11.05 3.51 10.36
CA TYR A 30 10.35 2.34 10.86
C TYR A 30 10.60 1.05 10.07
N TRP A 31 11.13 1.15 8.85
CA TRP A 31 11.54 -0.02 8.09
C TRP A 31 12.84 -0.57 8.63
N ASP A 32 12.92 -1.90 8.75
CA ASP A 32 14.17 -2.55 9.15
C ASP A 32 15.09 -2.69 7.91
N SER A 33 16.23 -2.01 7.95
CA SER A 33 17.22 -2.00 6.85
C SER A 33 17.87 -3.36 6.62
N ASP A 34 17.79 -4.29 7.56
CA ASP A 34 18.39 -5.63 7.44
C ASP A 34 17.52 -6.55 6.56
N VAL A 35 16.28 -6.15 6.23
CA VAL A 35 15.46 -6.88 5.25
C VAL A 35 16.08 -6.77 3.87
N ALA A 36 16.48 -7.90 3.30
CA ALA A 36 17.17 -8.00 2.01
C ALA A 36 16.21 -7.76 0.83
N VAL A 37 15.83 -6.51 0.58
CA VAL A 37 14.99 -6.08 -0.55
C VAL A 37 15.64 -4.92 -1.31
N ASN A 38 15.37 -4.81 -2.61
CA ASN A 38 15.70 -3.63 -3.39
C ASN A 38 14.50 -2.68 -3.35
N CYS A 39 14.69 -1.46 -2.85
CA CYS A 39 13.60 -0.49 -2.72
C CYS A 39 13.54 0.42 -3.94
N TYR A 40 12.36 0.48 -4.56
CA TYR A 40 12.05 1.33 -5.72
C TYR A 40 10.92 2.30 -5.40
N PHE A 41 11.16 3.58 -5.65
CA PHE A 41 10.12 4.60 -5.62
C PHE A 41 9.68 4.92 -7.04
N ALA A 42 8.47 4.51 -7.39
CA ALA A 42 7.96 4.60 -8.75
C ALA A 42 7.14 5.86 -8.96
N THR A 43 7.53 6.69 -9.93
CA THR A 43 6.85 7.92 -10.35
C THR A 43 6.31 7.78 -11.78
N GLU A 44 5.59 8.80 -12.26
CA GLU A 44 5.22 8.87 -13.69
C GLU A 44 6.38 9.39 -14.53
N GLU A 45 6.74 10.64 -14.38
CA GLU A 45 7.79 11.34 -15.14
C GLU A 45 8.78 12.07 -14.22
N LEU A 46 8.40 12.34 -12.97
CA LEU A 46 9.27 13.03 -12.02
C LEU A 46 10.49 12.18 -11.67
N SER A 47 11.66 12.80 -11.72
CA SER A 47 12.87 12.27 -11.09
C SER A 47 12.89 12.72 -9.64
N VAL A 48 13.00 11.78 -8.73
CA VAL A 48 13.03 12.03 -7.29
C VAL A 48 14.22 11.33 -6.64
N SER A 49 14.76 11.95 -5.60
CA SER A 49 15.80 11.36 -4.77
C SER A 49 15.24 11.16 -3.37
N LEU A 50 15.01 9.93 -2.99
CA LEU A 50 14.64 9.53 -1.65
C LEU A 50 15.70 8.57 -1.11
N GLU A 51 16.10 8.79 0.13
CA GLU A 51 17.09 7.94 0.79
C GLU A 51 16.61 6.48 0.78
N ASN A 52 17.51 5.54 0.48
CA ASN A 52 17.29 4.10 0.36
C ASN A 52 16.41 3.65 -0.81
N PHE A 53 16.00 4.55 -1.71
CA PHE A 53 15.18 4.21 -2.87
C PHE A 53 15.90 4.52 -4.19
N SER A 54 15.81 3.58 -5.13
CA SER A 54 16.05 3.85 -6.54
C SER A 54 14.78 4.38 -7.20
N ASN A 55 14.86 5.50 -7.91
CA ASN A 55 13.69 6.01 -8.64
C ASN A 55 13.53 5.30 -9.99
N ILE A 56 12.34 4.79 -10.26
CA ILE A 56 11.92 4.23 -11.55
C ILE A 56 10.70 4.97 -12.08
N GLN A 57 10.59 5.08 -13.40
CA GLN A 57 9.55 5.88 -14.05
C GLN A 57 8.69 5.04 -14.99
N SER A 58 7.38 5.09 -14.78
CA SER A 58 6.40 4.36 -15.63
C SER A 58 6.05 5.10 -16.91
N GLY A 59 6.29 6.41 -16.97
CA GLY A 59 5.60 7.31 -17.88
C GLY A 59 4.14 7.49 -17.49
N LYS A 60 3.41 8.36 -18.22
CA LYS A 60 1.96 8.56 -18.05
C LYS A 60 1.16 7.37 -18.57
N GLY A 61 -0.03 7.20 -18.02
CA GLY A 61 -0.97 6.15 -18.44
C GLY A 61 -1.95 5.78 -17.35
N GLU A 62 -2.82 4.84 -17.64
CA GLU A 62 -3.72 4.27 -16.63
C GLU A 62 -2.93 3.47 -15.58
N TRP A 63 -3.49 3.35 -14.40
CA TRP A 63 -2.80 2.76 -13.25
C TRP A 63 -2.25 1.35 -13.53
N SER A 64 -3.06 0.47 -14.14
CA SER A 64 -2.65 -0.91 -14.43
C SER A 64 -1.53 -0.99 -15.48
N ASP A 65 -1.58 -0.11 -16.49
CA ASP A 65 -0.56 -0.06 -17.55
C ASP A 65 0.77 0.44 -16.98
N ARG A 66 0.71 1.44 -16.10
CA ARG A 66 1.88 1.96 -15.39
C ARG A 66 2.52 0.89 -14.51
N LEU A 67 1.72 0.23 -13.65
CA LEU A 67 2.23 -0.83 -12.79
C LEU A 67 2.82 -1.98 -13.62
N SER A 68 2.18 -2.38 -14.72
CA SER A 68 2.72 -3.43 -15.60
C SER A 68 4.11 -3.06 -16.16
N LYS A 69 4.29 -1.81 -16.60
CA LYS A 69 5.61 -1.31 -17.06
C LYS A 69 6.64 -1.31 -15.95
N LEU A 70 6.29 -0.87 -14.74
CA LEU A 70 7.19 -0.87 -13.58
C LEU A 70 7.67 -2.28 -13.24
N LEU A 71 6.78 -3.28 -13.32
CA LEU A 71 7.13 -4.68 -13.12
C LEU A 71 8.10 -5.22 -14.19
N ASP A 72 8.13 -4.62 -15.39
CA ASP A 72 9.09 -4.96 -16.43
C ASP A 72 10.47 -4.31 -16.22
N LEU A 73 10.54 -3.24 -15.40
CA LEU A 73 11.80 -2.54 -15.11
C LEU A 73 12.59 -3.17 -13.96
N VAL A 74 11.97 -4.05 -13.16
CA VAL A 74 12.62 -4.70 -12.01
C VAL A 74 12.91 -6.17 -12.33
N GLU A 75 14.08 -6.64 -11.90
CA GLU A 75 14.53 -8.01 -12.18
C GLU A 75 13.97 -9.04 -11.20
N GLU A 76 13.64 -8.60 -9.98
CA GLU A 76 13.21 -9.43 -8.86
C GLU A 76 11.93 -10.22 -9.19
N GLU A 77 11.84 -11.43 -8.63
CA GLU A 77 10.71 -12.35 -8.86
C GLU A 77 9.51 -12.09 -7.95
N TYR A 78 9.76 -11.44 -6.80
CA TYR A 78 8.74 -11.10 -5.82
C TYR A 78 8.69 -9.60 -5.59
N ILE A 79 7.49 -9.10 -5.30
CA ILE A 79 7.21 -7.68 -5.12
C ILE A 79 6.48 -7.45 -3.80
N ILE A 80 7.04 -6.66 -2.90
CA ILE A 80 6.29 -6.02 -1.82
C ILE A 80 5.70 -4.74 -2.39
N TYR A 81 4.38 -4.66 -2.44
CA TYR A 81 3.67 -3.51 -3.00
C TYR A 81 3.22 -2.57 -1.90
N LEU A 82 3.56 -1.29 -2.05
CA LEU A 82 3.10 -0.18 -1.23
C LEU A 82 2.66 1.01 -2.10
N GLN A 83 2.01 2.00 -1.49
CA GLN A 83 1.68 3.29 -2.10
C GLN A 83 2.26 4.43 -1.25
N GLU A 84 2.45 5.59 -1.85
CA GLU A 84 3.07 6.77 -1.26
C GLU A 84 2.29 7.39 -0.10
N ASP A 85 1.02 7.03 0.06
CA ASP A 85 0.16 7.48 1.16
C ASP A 85 0.10 6.48 2.34
N MET A 86 0.81 5.37 2.27
CA MET A 86 0.93 4.38 3.33
C MET A 86 2.10 4.73 4.26
N TRP A 87 1.87 5.63 5.21
CA TRP A 87 2.94 6.05 6.11
C TRP A 87 3.06 5.11 7.30
N LEU A 88 4.25 4.55 7.48
CA LEU A 88 4.54 3.65 8.61
C LEU A 88 4.45 4.42 9.93
N SER A 89 3.87 3.82 10.96
CA SER A 89 3.70 4.40 12.29
C SER A 89 4.33 3.58 13.42
N LYS A 90 4.78 2.36 13.11
CA LYS A 90 5.48 1.46 14.05
C LYS A 90 6.58 0.69 13.33
N PRO A 91 7.63 0.27 14.08
CA PRO A 91 8.71 -0.55 13.50
C PRO A 91 8.19 -1.81 12.81
N VAL A 92 8.79 -2.15 11.69
CA VAL A 92 8.56 -3.40 10.96
C VAL A 92 9.51 -4.46 11.53
N SER A 93 9.00 -5.65 11.82
CA SER A 93 9.85 -6.78 12.21
C SER A 93 10.61 -7.30 10.98
N GLY A 94 11.89 -6.98 10.91
CA GLY A 94 12.78 -7.48 9.84
C GLY A 94 12.87 -9.00 9.84
N LYS A 95 12.89 -9.62 11.03
CA LYS A 95 12.95 -11.08 11.16
C LYS A 95 11.70 -11.75 10.61
N ALA A 96 10.50 -11.28 10.99
CA ALA A 96 9.24 -11.82 10.45
C ALA A 96 9.13 -11.62 8.94
N MET A 97 9.58 -10.45 8.42
CA MET A 97 9.58 -10.17 6.99
C MET A 97 10.55 -11.09 6.24
N ALA A 98 11.77 -11.28 6.74
CA ALA A 98 12.77 -12.15 6.11
C ALA A 98 12.30 -13.59 6.06
N GLU A 99 11.76 -14.13 7.16
CA GLU A 99 11.22 -15.49 7.22
C GLU A 99 10.03 -15.67 6.25
N LEU A 100 9.13 -14.68 6.19
CA LEU A 100 8.02 -14.69 5.24
C LEU A 100 8.48 -14.69 3.78
N ILE A 101 9.50 -13.90 3.45
CA ILE A 101 10.11 -13.85 2.12
C ILE A 101 10.69 -15.22 1.76
N GLU A 102 11.49 -15.80 2.64
CA GLU A 102 12.12 -17.10 2.42
C GLU A 102 11.07 -18.20 2.18
N LEU A 103 10.02 -18.26 3.00
CA LEU A 103 8.93 -19.23 2.83
C LEU A 103 8.16 -18.99 1.52
N SER A 104 7.90 -17.74 1.17
CA SER A 104 7.18 -17.40 -0.06
C SER A 104 7.95 -17.84 -1.32
N ILE A 105 9.27 -17.65 -1.33
CA ILE A 105 10.14 -18.08 -2.43
C ILE A 105 10.22 -19.59 -2.49
N ALA A 106 10.50 -20.25 -1.35
CA ALA A 106 10.66 -21.70 -1.26
C ALA A 106 9.40 -22.46 -1.70
N ASN A 107 8.22 -21.94 -1.37
CA ASN A 107 6.93 -22.55 -1.68
C ASN A 107 6.26 -21.98 -2.94
N GLN A 108 6.90 -21.02 -3.62
CA GLN A 108 6.38 -20.36 -4.82
C GLN A 108 4.98 -19.76 -4.62
N TRP A 109 4.76 -19.17 -3.44
CA TRP A 109 3.47 -18.53 -3.12
C TRP A 109 3.16 -17.39 -4.08
N LYS A 110 1.91 -17.29 -4.49
CA LYS A 110 1.47 -16.30 -5.47
C LYS A 110 1.16 -14.95 -4.86
N GLN A 111 0.62 -14.97 -3.64
CA GLN A 111 0.19 -13.76 -2.94
C GLN A 111 0.15 -13.99 -1.44
N VAL A 112 0.68 -13.04 -0.67
CA VAL A 112 0.51 -12.98 0.78
C VAL A 112 0.00 -11.59 1.15
N LYS A 113 -1.19 -11.50 1.73
CA LYS A 113 -1.73 -10.26 2.32
C LYS A 113 -0.99 -9.96 3.60
N LEU A 114 -0.45 -8.75 3.73
CA LEU A 114 0.39 -8.35 4.86
C LEU A 114 -0.35 -7.47 5.88
N ASN A 115 -1.60 -7.09 5.58
CA ASN A 115 -2.38 -6.19 6.42
C ASN A 115 -3.61 -6.84 7.02
N SER A 116 -3.90 -6.54 8.27
CA SER A 116 -5.14 -6.93 8.92
C SER A 116 -6.34 -6.23 8.29
N SER A 117 -7.44 -6.95 8.11
CA SER A 117 -8.71 -6.42 7.63
C SER A 117 -9.87 -7.36 7.97
N GLU A 118 -10.98 -6.81 8.44
CA GLU A 118 -12.19 -7.58 8.74
C GLU A 118 -12.84 -8.23 7.51
N VAL A 119 -12.47 -7.80 6.29
CA VAL A 119 -12.98 -8.37 5.04
C VAL A 119 -12.30 -9.68 4.65
N PHE A 120 -11.19 -10.01 5.29
CA PHE A 120 -10.48 -11.28 5.09
C PHE A 120 -11.08 -12.35 6.00
N LYS A 121 -11.49 -13.46 5.41
CA LYS A 121 -11.93 -14.65 6.13
C LYS A 121 -10.86 -15.72 5.94
N THR A 122 -10.26 -16.13 7.03
CA THR A 122 -9.12 -17.05 7.03
C THR A 122 -9.54 -18.43 7.50
N GLN A 123 -8.84 -19.41 7.01
CA GLN A 123 -8.91 -20.77 7.56
C GLN A 123 -8.07 -20.83 8.83
N GLN A 124 -8.53 -21.60 9.81
CA GLN A 124 -7.75 -21.77 11.04
C GLN A 124 -6.38 -22.38 10.69
N SER A 125 -5.33 -21.83 11.28
CA SER A 125 -3.95 -22.29 11.11
C SER A 125 -3.20 -22.19 12.43
N ASP A 126 -2.34 -23.19 12.67
CA ASP A 126 -1.38 -23.20 13.79
C ASP A 126 0.03 -22.79 13.33
N LEU A 127 0.16 -22.23 12.12
CA LEU A 127 1.43 -21.76 11.59
C LEU A 127 1.68 -20.30 12.03
N PHE A 128 2.84 -20.09 12.64
CA PHE A 128 3.25 -18.78 13.12
C PHE A 128 4.65 -18.42 12.61
N LEU A 129 4.85 -17.15 12.27
CA LEU A 129 6.14 -16.55 11.96
C LEU A 129 6.41 -15.46 13.01
N GLU A 130 7.45 -15.61 13.81
CA GLU A 130 7.79 -14.65 14.87
C GLU A 130 6.56 -14.26 15.72
N GLY A 131 5.72 -15.23 16.07
CA GLY A 131 4.49 -15.00 16.83
C GLY A 131 3.29 -14.50 16.05
N LEU A 132 3.43 -14.17 14.77
CA LEU A 132 2.34 -13.74 13.89
C LEU A 132 1.70 -14.95 13.19
N ASN A 133 0.37 -15.06 13.26
CA ASN A 133 -0.34 -16.17 12.62
C ASN A 133 -0.33 -16.03 11.09
N LEU A 134 0.11 -17.07 10.41
CA LEU A 134 0.07 -17.18 8.95
C LEU A 134 -1.01 -18.19 8.54
N SER A 135 -1.98 -17.76 7.77
CA SER A 135 -3.15 -18.56 7.41
C SER A 135 -3.51 -18.44 5.92
N LEU A 136 -4.34 -19.36 5.44
CA LEU A 136 -4.93 -19.27 4.10
C LEU A 136 -6.22 -18.49 4.13
N LEU A 137 -6.49 -17.69 3.09
CA LEU A 137 -7.78 -17.05 2.90
C LEU A 137 -8.82 -18.04 2.35
N ASP A 138 -10.04 -17.95 2.87
CA ASP A 138 -11.20 -18.43 2.14
C ASP A 138 -11.54 -17.40 1.03
N ASN A 139 -11.15 -17.70 -0.19
CA ASN A 139 -11.33 -16.81 -1.32
C ASN A 139 -12.80 -16.52 -1.63
N GLN A 140 -13.71 -17.44 -1.35
CA GLN A 140 -15.12 -17.25 -1.64
C GLN A 140 -15.78 -16.34 -0.60
N ALA A 141 -15.44 -16.49 0.67
CA ALA A 141 -15.96 -15.70 1.77
C ALA A 141 -15.26 -14.33 1.92
N SER A 142 -14.00 -14.20 1.49
CA SER A 142 -13.23 -12.96 1.61
C SER A 142 -13.62 -11.91 0.59
N GLY A 143 -13.58 -10.63 1.01
CA GLY A 143 -13.58 -9.47 0.12
C GLY A 143 -12.17 -9.08 -0.32
N PHE A 144 -12.07 -8.21 -1.32
CA PHE A 144 -10.83 -7.53 -1.71
C PHE A 144 -9.60 -8.44 -1.86
N LEU A 145 -9.77 -9.64 -2.46
CA LEU A 145 -8.63 -10.52 -2.78
C LEU A 145 -7.59 -9.80 -3.64
N MET A 146 -8.04 -9.00 -4.61
CA MET A 146 -7.23 -7.99 -5.28
C MET A 146 -7.42 -6.68 -4.53
N SER A 147 -6.44 -6.27 -3.76
CA SER A 147 -6.38 -4.96 -3.10
C SER A 147 -5.00 -4.36 -3.31
N HIS A 148 -4.93 -3.03 -3.26
CA HIS A 148 -3.67 -2.30 -3.39
C HIS A 148 -3.07 -1.93 -2.03
N GLN A 149 -3.45 -2.67 -0.99
CA GLN A 149 -2.85 -2.60 0.34
C GLN A 149 -1.54 -3.41 0.39
N ALA A 150 -0.77 -3.26 1.47
CA ALA A 150 0.50 -3.94 1.65
C ALA A 150 0.38 -5.45 1.37
N THR A 151 1.08 -5.93 0.36
CA THR A 151 0.96 -7.31 -0.12
C THR A 151 2.29 -7.75 -0.73
N LEU A 152 2.71 -8.98 -0.42
CA LEU A 152 3.81 -9.66 -1.11
C LEU A 152 3.22 -10.47 -2.28
N TRP A 153 3.76 -10.23 -3.47
CA TRP A 153 3.30 -10.85 -4.70
C TRP A 153 4.41 -11.60 -5.43
N ASN A 154 4.11 -12.76 -6.00
CA ASN A 154 4.89 -13.23 -7.12
C ASN A 154 4.65 -12.27 -8.31
N LYS A 155 5.72 -11.72 -8.90
CA LYS A 155 5.67 -10.70 -9.95
C LYS A 155 4.87 -11.16 -11.17
N ALA A 156 5.14 -12.37 -11.66
CA ALA A 156 4.44 -12.90 -12.84
C ALA A 156 2.95 -13.07 -12.57
N PHE A 157 2.58 -13.53 -11.38
CA PHE A 157 1.17 -13.66 -10.99
C PHE A 157 0.47 -12.31 -10.85
N LEU A 158 1.12 -11.31 -10.21
CA LEU A 158 0.59 -9.94 -10.14
C LEU A 158 0.34 -9.39 -11.54
N LYS A 159 1.32 -9.52 -12.44
CA LYS A 159 1.22 -9.02 -13.82
C LYS A 159 0.02 -9.62 -14.57
N GLN A 160 -0.30 -10.89 -14.36
CA GLN A 160 -1.50 -11.52 -14.92
C GLN A 160 -2.82 -10.92 -14.41
N GLN A 161 -2.82 -10.25 -13.26
CA GLN A 161 -4.00 -9.59 -12.70
C GLN A 161 -4.18 -8.14 -13.18
N LEU A 162 -3.21 -7.58 -13.90
CA LEU A 162 -3.25 -6.22 -14.44
C LEU A 162 -3.80 -6.24 -15.87
N LEU A 163 -5.07 -5.93 -16.04
CA LEU A 163 -5.64 -5.78 -17.38
C LEU A 163 -5.46 -4.34 -17.87
N PRO A 164 -5.17 -4.15 -19.19
CA PRO A 164 -4.96 -2.83 -19.78
C PRO A 164 -6.10 -1.86 -19.50
N GLY A 165 -5.75 -0.62 -19.18
CA GLY A 165 -6.71 0.47 -18.97
C GLY A 165 -7.56 0.35 -17.70
N GLU A 166 -7.19 -0.49 -16.73
CA GLU A 166 -7.91 -0.56 -15.46
C GLU A 166 -7.43 0.51 -14.49
N HIS A 167 -8.37 1.37 -14.06
CA HIS A 167 -8.21 2.24 -12.91
C HIS A 167 -8.09 1.41 -11.61
N PRO A 168 -7.37 1.84 -10.55
CA PRO A 168 -7.16 1.02 -9.33
C PRO A 168 -8.44 0.39 -8.78
N TRP A 169 -9.48 1.17 -8.52
CA TRP A 169 -10.75 0.65 -7.98
C TRP A 169 -11.48 -0.33 -8.92
N ARG A 170 -11.27 -0.19 -10.23
CA ARG A 170 -11.80 -1.17 -11.20
C ARG A 170 -11.02 -2.47 -11.11
N ASN A 171 -9.69 -2.38 -11.01
CA ASN A 171 -8.82 -3.53 -10.86
C ASN A 171 -9.14 -4.28 -9.55
N GLU A 172 -9.30 -3.60 -8.41
CA GLU A 172 -9.71 -4.25 -7.15
C GLU A 172 -11.01 -5.04 -7.28
N ARG A 173 -12.06 -4.39 -7.81
CA ARG A 173 -13.37 -5.03 -7.94
C ARG A 173 -13.39 -6.18 -8.93
N LYS A 174 -12.82 -5.97 -10.13
CA LYS A 174 -12.80 -6.98 -11.20
C LYS A 174 -11.74 -8.04 -10.92
N GLY A 175 -10.58 -7.65 -10.40
CA GLY A 175 -9.51 -8.54 -10.00
C GLY A 175 -9.93 -9.48 -8.89
N THR A 176 -10.66 -8.99 -7.86
CA THR A 176 -11.24 -9.87 -6.83
C THR A 176 -12.15 -10.93 -7.46
N LYS A 177 -12.99 -10.58 -8.45
CA LYS A 177 -13.82 -11.56 -9.16
C LYS A 177 -13.00 -12.56 -9.96
N ARG A 178 -11.90 -12.10 -10.59
CA ARG A 178 -10.95 -12.97 -11.31
C ARG A 178 -10.28 -13.96 -10.35
N LEU A 179 -9.80 -13.47 -9.20
CA LEU A 179 -9.16 -14.30 -8.17
C LEU A 179 -10.13 -15.30 -7.54
N LYS A 180 -11.38 -14.92 -7.29
CA LYS A 180 -12.41 -15.87 -6.83
C LYS A 180 -12.63 -17.00 -7.85
N LYS A 181 -12.69 -16.68 -9.15
CA LYS A 181 -12.84 -17.68 -10.22
C LYS A 181 -11.61 -18.58 -10.36
N LEU A 182 -10.42 -17.97 -10.28
CA LEU A 182 -9.15 -18.68 -10.41
C LEU A 182 -8.85 -19.54 -9.18
N ASN A 183 -9.35 -19.11 -8.01
CA ASN A 183 -9.22 -19.74 -6.70
C ASN A 183 -7.77 -20.16 -6.33
N PRO A 184 -6.76 -19.26 -6.44
CA PRO A 184 -5.40 -19.59 -6.05
C PRO A 184 -5.28 -19.68 -4.53
N GLU A 185 -4.22 -20.31 -4.04
CA GLU A 185 -3.84 -20.16 -2.64
C GLU A 185 -3.36 -18.73 -2.39
N ILE A 186 -4.04 -18.03 -1.47
CA ILE A 186 -3.70 -16.68 -1.01
C ILE A 186 -3.45 -16.77 0.48
N TYR A 187 -2.23 -16.46 0.89
CA TYR A 187 -1.86 -16.43 2.30
C TYR A 187 -2.17 -15.06 2.91
N HIS A 188 -2.28 -15.04 4.22
CA HIS A 188 -2.52 -13.85 5.02
C HIS A 188 -1.71 -13.90 6.31
N ILE A 189 -1.11 -12.77 6.67
CA ILE A 189 -0.43 -12.56 7.95
C ILE A 189 -0.72 -11.13 8.43
N ASP A 190 -1.00 -10.97 9.71
CA ASP A 190 -1.23 -9.65 10.33
C ASP A 190 0.09 -8.93 10.64
N LEU A 191 0.95 -8.77 9.62
CA LEU A 191 2.22 -8.07 9.77
C LEU A 191 2.01 -6.56 9.96
N PHE A 192 0.99 -6.00 9.33
CA PHE A 192 0.62 -4.60 9.45
C PHE A 192 -0.82 -4.42 9.93
N CYS A 193 -1.01 -3.57 10.93
CA CYS A 193 -2.31 -2.98 11.23
C CYS A 193 -2.54 -1.77 10.32
N GLU A 194 -3.43 -1.90 9.35
CA GLU A 194 -3.84 -0.80 8.50
C GLU A 194 -4.82 0.11 9.25
N ASN A 195 -4.53 1.41 9.33
CA ASN A 195 -5.44 2.42 9.91
C ASN A 195 -5.97 2.07 11.31
N GLY A 196 -5.23 1.28 12.09
CA GLY A 196 -5.65 0.83 13.42
C GLY A 196 -6.58 -0.39 13.39
N HIS A 197 -6.79 -1.05 12.27
CA HIS A 197 -7.50 -2.33 12.24
C HIS A 197 -6.78 -3.37 13.10
N LEU A 198 -7.52 -4.00 13.99
CA LEU A 198 -7.00 -5.06 14.84
C LEU A 198 -6.64 -6.30 14.00
N PRO A 199 -5.65 -7.09 14.43
CA PRO A 199 -5.35 -8.38 13.81
C PRO A 199 -6.59 -9.27 13.73
N ASN A 200 -6.73 -10.01 12.62
CA ASN A 200 -7.82 -10.98 12.45
C ASN A 200 -7.63 -12.22 13.33
N HIS A 201 -6.39 -12.51 13.70
CA HIS A 201 -6.01 -13.64 14.52
C HIS A 201 -5.37 -13.17 15.82
N LYS A 202 -5.45 -14.01 16.84
CA LYS A 202 -4.61 -13.85 18.01
C LYS A 202 -3.20 -14.30 17.63
N ASN A 203 -2.29 -13.35 17.63
CA ASN A 203 -0.87 -13.64 17.56
C ASN A 203 -0.40 -14.29 18.86
N GLN A 204 0.68 -15.06 18.80
CA GLN A 204 1.33 -15.53 20.01
C GLN A 204 1.87 -14.31 20.79
N ASP A 205 1.79 -14.37 22.12
CA ASP A 205 2.30 -13.36 23.01
C ASP A 205 1.70 -11.94 22.85
N ASP A 206 0.48 -11.82 22.31
CA ASP A 206 -0.20 -10.53 22.04
C ASP A 206 0.69 -9.51 21.29
N GLN A 207 1.63 -9.99 20.49
CA GLN A 207 2.53 -9.11 19.74
C GLN A 207 1.73 -8.19 18.81
N ILE A 208 1.98 -6.89 18.98
CA ILE A 208 1.44 -5.90 18.10
C ILE A 208 2.30 -5.89 16.83
N SER A 209 1.69 -6.25 15.71
CA SER A 209 2.30 -6.09 14.40
C SER A 209 2.69 -4.64 14.13
N SER A 210 3.51 -4.41 13.12
CA SER A 210 3.78 -3.08 12.58
C SER A 210 2.47 -2.38 12.17
N ALA A 211 2.52 -1.09 11.89
CA ALA A 211 1.33 -0.35 11.48
C ALA A 211 1.67 0.70 10.41
N TYR A 212 0.71 0.95 9.53
CA TYR A 212 0.68 2.11 8.65
C TYR A 212 -0.70 2.75 8.60
N SER A 213 -0.72 4.00 8.19
CA SER A 213 -1.98 4.72 7.93
C SER A 213 -2.02 5.20 6.49
N THR A 214 -3.17 5.03 5.84
CA THR A 214 -3.45 5.64 4.54
C THR A 214 -3.86 7.09 4.77
N VAL A 215 -2.93 8.01 4.53
CA VAL A 215 -3.08 9.45 4.90
C VAL A 215 -3.81 10.27 3.87
N SER A 216 -4.15 9.71 2.72
CA SER A 216 -4.81 10.39 1.62
C SER A 216 -6.22 9.87 1.37
N GLN A 217 -7.15 10.77 1.05
CA GLN A 217 -8.48 10.45 0.57
C GLN A 217 -8.95 11.50 -0.43
N ASN A 218 -9.34 11.08 -1.64
CA ASN A 218 -9.76 11.99 -2.72
C ASN A 218 -8.71 13.06 -3.05
N ALA A 219 -7.43 12.66 -3.04
CA ALA A 219 -6.27 13.53 -3.27
C ALA A 219 -6.09 14.66 -2.25
N THR A 220 -6.67 14.57 -1.06
CA THR A 220 -6.43 15.47 0.08
C THR A 220 -5.97 14.68 1.28
N LEU A 221 -5.25 15.32 2.21
CA LEU A 221 -4.92 14.71 3.50
C LEU A 221 -6.21 14.43 4.31
N ASN A 222 -6.24 13.31 5.00
CA ASN A 222 -7.29 12.93 5.92
C ASN A 222 -6.80 13.01 7.38
N ASP A 223 -7.68 12.78 8.35
CA ASP A 223 -7.39 12.90 9.79
C ASP A 223 -6.26 11.98 10.26
N ARG A 224 -6.00 10.87 9.55
CA ARG A 224 -4.91 9.94 9.87
C ARG A 224 -3.53 10.54 9.63
N ALA A 225 -3.43 11.62 8.84
CA ALA A 225 -2.19 12.35 8.64
C ALA A 225 -1.78 13.18 9.87
N LEU A 226 -2.72 13.58 10.75
CA LEU A 226 -2.48 14.52 11.84
C LEU A 226 -1.37 14.06 12.81
N PRO A 227 -1.33 12.82 13.30
CA PRO A 227 -0.24 12.38 14.19
C PRO A 227 1.13 12.50 13.51
N PHE A 228 1.23 12.16 12.24
CA PHE A 228 2.47 12.26 11.46
C PHE A 228 2.89 13.72 11.24
N ILE A 229 1.93 14.60 10.93
CA ILE A 229 2.18 16.04 10.80
C ILE A 229 2.73 16.60 12.12
N GLN A 230 2.19 16.20 13.26
CA GLN A 230 2.72 16.66 14.56
C GLN A 230 4.16 16.14 14.80
N MET A 231 4.46 14.90 14.43
CA MET A 231 5.82 14.36 14.51
C MET A 231 6.79 15.14 13.61
N LEU A 232 6.41 15.45 12.38
CA LEU A 232 7.22 16.24 11.46
C LEU A 232 7.43 17.67 11.97
N LYS A 233 6.41 18.30 12.56
CA LYS A 233 6.52 19.64 13.16
C LYS A 233 7.45 19.68 14.38
N ALA A 234 7.55 18.58 15.11
CA ALA A 234 8.43 18.46 16.26
C ALA A 234 9.90 18.21 15.87
N ASP A 235 10.17 17.72 14.65
CA ASP A 235 11.52 17.52 14.14
C ASP A 235 12.03 18.83 13.50
N PRO A 236 13.13 19.44 14.01
CA PRO A 236 13.64 20.69 13.48
C PRO A 236 13.95 20.68 11.98
N GLN A 237 14.37 19.51 11.43
CA GLN A 237 14.69 19.37 10.01
C GLN A 237 13.46 19.22 9.13
N GLN A 238 12.32 18.82 9.70
CA GLN A 238 11.06 18.59 9.01
C GLN A 238 9.98 19.64 9.35
N ALA A 239 10.23 20.52 10.33
CA ALA A 239 9.22 21.42 10.89
C ALA A 239 8.51 22.28 9.84
N GLN A 240 9.25 22.87 8.90
CA GLN A 240 8.68 23.68 7.82
C GLN A 240 7.76 22.85 6.90
N TYR A 241 8.20 21.63 6.56
CA TYR A 241 7.39 20.71 5.75
C TYR A 241 6.16 20.23 6.53
N GLY A 242 6.29 19.95 7.83
CA GLY A 242 5.15 19.65 8.69
C GLY A 242 4.12 20.77 8.76
N GLN A 243 4.58 22.04 8.79
CA GLN A 243 3.68 23.21 8.71
C GLN A 243 2.97 23.31 7.34
N GLN A 244 3.67 23.02 6.24
CA GLN A 244 3.09 22.96 4.92
C GLN A 244 1.98 21.90 4.84
N LEU A 245 2.22 20.70 5.35
CA LEU A 245 1.21 19.64 5.39
C LEU A 245 0.01 20.03 6.27
N GLN A 246 0.25 20.67 7.42
CA GLN A 246 -0.83 21.19 8.26
C GLN A 246 -1.71 22.18 7.51
N HIS A 247 -1.09 23.13 6.81
CA HIS A 247 -1.83 24.11 5.99
C HIS A 247 -2.66 23.43 4.89
N GLN A 248 -2.07 22.44 4.17
CA GLN A 248 -2.78 21.65 3.15
C GLN A 248 -3.99 20.91 3.74
N TYR A 249 -3.82 20.31 4.93
CA TYR A 249 -4.90 19.64 5.64
C TYR A 249 -6.02 20.63 6.05
N ASP A 250 -5.67 21.73 6.69
CA ASP A 250 -6.63 22.73 7.20
C ASP A 250 -7.45 23.38 6.09
N GLN A 251 -6.80 23.67 4.97
CA GLN A 251 -7.44 24.30 3.80
C GLN A 251 -8.10 23.29 2.85
N GLN A 252 -7.99 21.98 3.14
CA GLN A 252 -8.51 20.91 2.27
C GLN A 252 -8.05 21.07 0.82
N ILE A 253 -6.77 21.44 0.64
CA ILE A 253 -6.12 21.55 -0.67
C ILE A 253 -5.68 20.17 -1.14
N THR A 254 -5.85 19.88 -2.42
CA THR A 254 -5.37 18.62 -3.02
C THR A 254 -3.84 18.59 -3.07
N HIS A 255 -3.26 17.38 -3.16
CA HIS A 255 -1.81 17.22 -3.15
C HIS A 255 -1.09 17.98 -4.28
N ASP A 256 -1.80 18.31 -5.37
CA ASP A 256 -1.32 19.12 -6.49
C ASP A 256 -1.68 20.62 -6.35
N GLY A 257 -2.02 21.06 -5.13
CA GLY A 257 -2.22 22.48 -4.82
C GLY A 257 -3.56 23.09 -5.26
N LYS A 258 -4.54 22.27 -5.69
CA LYS A 258 -5.85 22.75 -6.14
C LYS A 258 -6.88 22.68 -5.01
N PRO A 259 -7.92 23.52 -5.03
CA PRO A 259 -9.04 23.36 -4.13
C PRO A 259 -9.69 21.98 -4.27
N LYS A 260 -10.12 21.39 -3.15
CA LYS A 260 -10.85 20.11 -3.17
C LYS A 260 -12.04 20.20 -4.12
N PRO A 261 -12.18 19.28 -5.08
CA PRO A 261 -13.33 19.32 -5.99
C PRO A 261 -14.63 19.15 -5.18
N LEU A 262 -15.52 20.12 -5.32
CA LEU A 262 -16.87 20.01 -4.75
C LEU A 262 -17.53 18.76 -5.36
N LYS A 263 -18.04 17.88 -4.53
CA LYS A 263 -18.86 16.76 -4.99
C LYS A 263 -20.03 17.38 -5.75
N LYS A 264 -20.06 17.28 -7.09
CA LYS A 264 -21.25 17.58 -7.87
C LYS A 264 -22.26 16.52 -7.49
N ASP A 265 -23.23 16.91 -6.64
CA ASP A 265 -24.35 16.04 -6.28
C ASP A 265 -25.28 15.93 -7.49
N ILE A 266 -24.89 15.04 -8.42
CA ILE A 266 -25.64 14.79 -9.66
C ILE A 266 -27.04 14.31 -9.32
N PHE A 267 -27.22 13.56 -8.24
CA PHE A 267 -28.53 13.11 -7.77
C PHE A 267 -29.38 14.28 -7.26
N LYS A 268 -28.78 15.27 -6.58
CA LYS A 268 -29.47 16.48 -6.16
C LYS A 268 -29.90 17.31 -7.37
N LYS A 269 -29.03 17.48 -8.36
CA LYS A 269 -29.37 18.17 -9.62
C LYS A 269 -30.49 17.47 -10.40
N ILE A 270 -30.45 16.14 -10.49
CA ILE A 270 -31.52 15.36 -11.12
C ILE A 270 -32.82 15.49 -10.33
N LYS A 271 -32.77 15.42 -9.00
CA LYS A 271 -33.93 15.56 -8.13
C LYS A 271 -34.55 16.97 -8.19
N ASP A 272 -33.72 18.00 -8.26
CA ASP A 272 -34.15 19.40 -8.40
C ASP A 272 -34.72 19.65 -9.80
N TRP A 273 -34.15 19.05 -10.86
CA TRP A 273 -34.66 19.11 -12.21
C TRP A 273 -36.03 18.40 -12.36
N VAL A 274 -36.19 17.20 -11.76
CA VAL A 274 -37.47 16.47 -11.76
C VAL A 274 -38.53 17.18 -10.93
N LYS A 275 -38.16 17.99 -9.92
CA LYS A 275 -39.10 18.76 -9.09
C LYS A 275 -39.42 20.15 -9.66
N GLY A 276 -38.92 20.50 -10.85
CA GLY A 276 -39.22 21.77 -11.52
C GLY A 276 -38.76 23.01 -10.78
N LYS A 277 -37.67 22.90 -10.01
CA LYS A 277 -37.00 24.03 -9.34
C LYS A 277 -35.67 24.32 -10.00
#